data_57d62a9124383237f27e68921514fc38
#
_entry.id   57d62a9124383237f27e68921514fc38
#
_cell.length_a   1.000
_cell.length_b   1.000
_cell.length_c   1.000
_cell.angle_alpha   90.00
_cell.angle_beta   90.00
_cell.angle_gamma   90.00
#
_symmetry.space_group_name_H-M   'P 1'
#
loop_
_entity.id
_entity.type
_entity.pdbx_description
1 polymer ?
#
loop_
_entity_poly.entity_id
_entity_poly.type
_entity_poly.pdbx_seq_one_letter_code
_entity_poly.pdbx_strand_id
1 'polypeptide(L)'
;LYSTSEVNSAPAIEDAKAYLDSKGIGYLEKTGNTSDEIIAAVSSMTGQVDAVFTPTDNTVMTAELSIYETFLEAGIQHFTGADSFALNGAFVGYGVDYVQLGEATADMVVELLCDGKTPADLPFQTFDNGIATINTETCEALGLDLDTVKNAFAPYCTEVVEVTTAENFS
;
A
#
# COMPACT_ATOMS: atom_id res chain seq x y z
N LEU A 1 -0.20 9.75 4.59
CA LEU A 1 -1.54 9.71 5.18
C LEU A 1 -1.73 8.42 5.95
N TYR A 2 -2.23 8.46 7.17
CA TYR A 2 -2.46 7.26 7.98
C TYR A 2 -3.39 7.52 9.16
N SER A 3 -3.84 6.44 9.83
CA SER A 3 -4.59 6.53 11.09
C SER A 3 -3.67 6.29 12.29
N THR A 4 -3.73 7.15 13.29
CA THR A 4 -3.00 6.97 14.55
C THR A 4 -3.60 5.87 15.44
N SER A 5 -4.80 5.40 15.13
CA SER A 5 -5.42 4.25 15.80
C SER A 5 -4.92 2.89 15.28
N GLU A 6 -4.27 2.87 14.11
CA GLU A 6 -3.68 1.67 13.50
C GLU A 6 -2.23 1.52 13.96
N VAL A 7 -1.99 0.62 14.91
CA VAL A 7 -0.65 0.44 15.51
C VAL A 7 0.42 -0.04 14.53
N ASN A 8 0.03 -0.71 13.45
CA ASN A 8 0.90 -1.17 12.38
C ASN A 8 1.32 -0.05 11.41
N SER A 9 0.61 1.06 11.36
CA SER A 9 0.94 2.17 10.48
C SER A 9 2.17 2.95 10.94
N ALA A 10 2.35 3.13 12.24
CA ALA A 10 3.41 3.97 12.78
C ALA A 10 4.84 3.56 12.38
N PRO A 11 5.27 2.29 12.47
CA PRO A 11 6.61 1.88 12.04
C PRO A 11 6.87 2.18 10.55
N ALA A 12 5.91 1.87 9.68
CA ALA A 12 6.04 2.12 8.24
C ALA A 12 6.13 3.62 7.92
N ILE A 13 5.43 4.46 8.67
CA ILE A 13 5.51 5.93 8.52
C ILE A 13 6.87 6.46 8.98
N GLU A 14 7.42 5.97 10.10
CA GLU A 14 8.75 6.37 10.56
C GLU A 14 9.84 5.97 9.55
N ASP A 15 9.77 4.77 8.99
CA ASP A 15 10.69 4.31 7.95
C ASP A 15 10.57 5.17 6.67
N ALA A 16 9.33 5.49 6.25
CA ALA A 16 9.10 6.37 5.10
C ALA A 16 9.68 7.77 5.34
N LYS A 17 9.47 8.37 6.51
CA LYS A 17 10.06 9.67 6.87
C LYS A 17 11.59 9.63 6.84
N ALA A 18 12.19 8.61 7.46
CA ALA A 18 13.64 8.45 7.47
C ALA A 18 14.21 8.33 6.05
N TYR A 19 13.51 7.60 5.17
CA TYR A 19 13.88 7.49 3.76
C TYR A 19 13.78 8.83 3.04
N LEU A 20 12.67 9.55 3.17
CA LEU A 20 12.46 10.86 2.54
C LEU A 20 13.50 11.88 3.00
N ASP A 21 13.76 11.93 4.32
CA ASP A 21 14.82 12.79 4.90
C ASP A 21 16.19 12.46 4.30
N SER A 22 16.53 11.18 4.13
CA SER A 22 17.78 10.74 3.52
C SER A 22 17.95 11.19 2.07
N LYS A 23 16.82 11.45 1.38
CA LYS A 23 16.77 11.92 -0.01
C LYS A 23 16.58 13.43 -0.13
N GLY A 24 16.39 14.13 0.97
CA GLY A 24 16.10 15.57 0.98
C GLY A 24 14.74 15.91 0.37
N ILE A 25 13.77 14.97 0.45
CA ILE A 25 12.41 15.16 -0.05
C ILE A 25 11.55 15.68 1.11
N GLY A 26 10.94 16.86 0.91
CA GLY A 26 10.00 17.42 1.88
C GLY A 26 8.69 16.64 1.91
N TYR A 27 8.07 16.54 3.08
CA TYR A 27 6.78 15.86 3.23
C TYR A 27 5.84 16.58 4.21
N LEU A 28 4.56 16.29 4.05
CA LEU A 28 3.49 16.67 4.98
C LEU A 28 2.94 15.40 5.64
N GLU A 29 2.78 15.44 6.94
CA GLU A 29 2.12 14.36 7.69
C GLU A 29 0.66 14.72 7.92
N LYS A 30 -0.24 13.82 7.55
CA LYS A 30 -1.69 13.96 7.77
C LYS A 30 -2.24 12.68 8.37
N THR A 31 -3.16 12.83 9.31
CA THR A 31 -3.80 11.71 10.01
C THR A 31 -5.29 11.88 10.10
N GLY A 32 -6.01 10.76 10.22
CA GLY A 32 -7.42 10.70 10.53
C GLY A 32 -7.77 9.33 11.11
N ASN A 33 -8.68 9.28 12.07
CA ASN A 33 -9.09 8.06 12.78
C ASN A 33 -10.51 7.61 12.41
N THR A 34 -11.16 8.37 11.53
CA THR A 34 -12.46 8.06 10.92
C THR A 34 -12.43 8.39 9.44
N SER A 35 -13.34 7.81 8.65
CA SER A 35 -13.45 8.12 7.22
C SER A 35 -13.64 9.62 6.96
N ASP A 36 -14.45 10.30 7.75
CA ASP A 36 -14.67 11.74 7.61
C ASP A 36 -13.39 12.56 7.86
N GLU A 37 -12.59 12.18 8.87
CA GLU A 37 -11.29 12.81 9.15
C GLU A 37 -10.30 12.55 8.01
N ILE A 38 -10.27 11.33 7.44
CA ILE A 38 -9.43 11.00 6.28
C ILE A 38 -9.84 11.84 5.07
N ILE A 39 -11.12 11.94 4.76
CA ILE A 39 -11.64 12.79 3.66
C ILE A 39 -11.23 14.26 3.85
N ALA A 40 -11.36 14.77 5.07
CA ALA A 40 -10.95 16.14 5.40
C ALA A 40 -9.41 16.32 5.25
N ALA A 41 -8.63 15.34 5.69
CA ALA A 41 -7.18 15.35 5.54
C ALA A 41 -6.77 15.38 4.06
N VAL A 42 -7.38 14.52 3.21
CA VAL A 42 -7.16 14.48 1.76
C VAL A 42 -7.48 15.82 1.11
N SER A 43 -8.65 16.37 1.40
CA SER A 43 -9.06 17.68 0.88
C SER A 43 -8.05 18.79 1.23
N SER A 44 -7.43 18.69 2.41
CA SER A 44 -6.43 19.68 2.86
C SER A 44 -5.07 19.53 2.17
N MET A 45 -4.80 18.42 1.49
CA MET A 45 -3.53 18.18 0.77
C MET A 45 -3.56 18.67 -0.68
N THR A 46 -4.75 18.89 -1.24
CA THR A 46 -4.92 19.36 -2.62
C THR A 46 -4.10 20.62 -2.89
N GLY A 47 -3.26 20.56 -3.94
CA GLY A 47 -2.36 21.64 -4.33
C GLY A 47 -1.15 21.86 -3.41
N GLN A 48 -0.90 20.98 -2.46
CA GLN A 48 0.26 21.05 -1.56
C GLN A 48 1.25 19.92 -1.76
N VAL A 49 0.83 18.81 -2.38
CA VAL A 49 1.65 17.60 -2.59
C VAL A 49 1.44 17.06 -4.00
N ASP A 50 2.45 16.36 -4.52
CA ASP A 50 2.41 15.70 -5.83
C ASP A 50 2.06 14.21 -5.69
N ALA A 51 2.35 13.63 -4.54
CA ALA A 51 2.09 12.22 -4.24
C ALA A 51 1.71 12.04 -2.78
N VAL A 52 0.98 10.96 -2.49
CA VAL A 52 0.62 10.54 -1.13
C VAL A 52 1.08 9.10 -0.93
N PHE A 53 1.66 8.81 0.23
CA PHE A 53 1.94 7.47 0.70
C PHE A 53 1.02 7.12 1.87
N THR A 54 0.42 5.93 1.81
CA THR A 54 -0.38 5.33 2.88
C THR A 54 0.14 3.92 3.14
N PRO A 55 0.53 3.55 4.36
CA PRO A 55 0.89 2.17 4.68
C PRO A 55 -0.34 1.25 4.61
N THR A 56 -0.19 -0.03 4.99
CA THR A 56 -1.33 -0.93 5.17
C THR A 56 -2.17 -0.47 6.37
N ASP A 57 -3.19 0.34 6.09
CA ASP A 57 -4.01 1.05 7.07
C ASP A 57 -5.50 0.84 6.78
N ASN A 58 -6.20 0.13 7.67
CA ASN A 58 -7.60 -0.25 7.46
C ASN A 58 -8.55 0.95 7.48
N THR A 59 -8.25 1.98 8.27
CA THR A 59 -9.08 3.18 8.35
C THR A 59 -9.03 3.96 7.04
N VAL A 60 -7.84 4.15 6.47
CA VAL A 60 -7.67 4.81 5.16
C VAL A 60 -8.26 3.94 4.07
N MET A 61 -8.00 2.62 4.08
CA MET A 61 -8.53 1.69 3.09
C MET A 61 -10.05 1.73 3.03
N THR A 62 -10.73 1.82 4.17
CA THR A 62 -12.20 1.93 4.24
C THR A 62 -12.72 3.23 3.60
N ALA A 63 -11.90 4.30 3.61
CA ALA A 63 -12.25 5.58 2.99
C ALA A 63 -11.85 5.67 1.51
N GLU A 64 -11.07 4.73 0.97
CA GLU A 64 -10.40 4.85 -0.33
C GLU A 64 -11.36 5.16 -1.47
N LEU A 65 -12.48 4.44 -1.59
CA LEU A 65 -13.52 4.71 -2.61
C LEU A 65 -14.13 6.13 -2.53
N SER A 66 -13.97 6.81 -1.39
CA SER A 66 -14.46 8.18 -1.20
C SER A 66 -13.38 9.25 -1.45
N ILE A 67 -12.11 8.86 -1.53
CA ILE A 67 -10.98 9.80 -1.62
C ILE A 67 -10.21 9.70 -2.94
N TYR A 68 -10.26 8.56 -3.63
CA TYR A 68 -9.46 8.37 -4.85
C TYR A 68 -9.81 9.39 -5.95
N GLU A 69 -11.09 9.73 -6.13
CA GLU A 69 -11.51 10.75 -7.10
C GLU A 69 -10.92 12.12 -6.78
N THR A 70 -10.84 12.48 -5.49
CA THR A 70 -10.21 13.74 -5.07
C THR A 70 -8.73 13.76 -5.41
N PHE A 71 -8.03 12.64 -5.26
CA PHE A 71 -6.63 12.49 -5.66
C PHE A 71 -6.48 12.61 -7.19
N LEU A 72 -7.34 11.95 -7.96
CA LEU A 72 -7.33 12.02 -9.42
C LEU A 72 -7.56 13.45 -9.93
N GLU A 73 -8.60 14.13 -9.44
CA GLU A 73 -8.91 15.51 -9.82
C GLU A 73 -7.76 16.48 -9.49
N ALA A 74 -7.04 16.21 -8.42
CA ALA A 74 -5.88 17.00 -7.99
C ALA A 74 -4.57 16.61 -8.69
N GLY A 75 -4.55 15.53 -9.50
CA GLY A 75 -3.35 14.99 -10.13
C GLY A 75 -2.35 14.36 -9.14
N ILE A 76 -2.83 13.92 -7.97
CA ILE A 76 -2.01 13.35 -6.90
C ILE A 76 -1.91 11.84 -7.07
N GLN A 77 -0.69 11.32 -7.10
CA GLN A 77 -0.42 9.88 -7.16
C GLN A 77 -0.54 9.28 -5.75
N HIS A 78 -1.48 8.33 -5.56
CA HIS A 78 -1.65 7.64 -4.27
C HIS A 78 -0.95 6.27 -4.28
N PHE A 79 0.16 6.17 -3.54
CA PHE A 79 0.93 4.94 -3.31
C PHE A 79 0.56 4.33 -1.98
N THR A 80 0.30 3.02 -1.96
CA THR A 80 -0.27 2.36 -0.79
C THR A 80 0.44 1.04 -0.47
N GLY A 81 0.25 0.56 0.76
CA GLY A 81 0.90 -0.64 1.29
C GLY A 81 0.18 -1.96 1.00
N ALA A 82 -0.89 -1.98 0.19
CA ALA A 82 -1.61 -3.20 -0.15
C ALA A 82 -2.34 -3.09 -1.49
N ASP A 83 -2.56 -4.23 -2.15
CA ASP A 83 -3.28 -4.39 -3.42
C ASP A 83 -4.75 -3.93 -3.33
N SER A 84 -5.40 -4.15 -2.20
CA SER A 84 -6.79 -3.76 -1.94
C SER A 84 -7.06 -2.27 -2.14
N PHE A 85 -6.07 -1.41 -1.89
CA PHE A 85 -6.19 0.01 -2.20
C PHE A 85 -6.27 0.28 -3.70
N ALA A 86 -5.44 -0.40 -4.50
CA ALA A 86 -5.48 -0.26 -5.95
C ALA A 86 -6.82 -0.72 -6.53
N LEU A 87 -7.42 -1.78 -5.98
CA LEU A 87 -8.79 -2.20 -6.31
C LEU A 87 -9.85 -1.15 -5.96
N ASN A 88 -9.56 -0.26 -5.01
CA ASN A 88 -10.42 0.84 -4.61
C ASN A 88 -10.09 2.18 -5.26
N GLY A 89 -9.24 2.19 -6.28
CA GLY A 89 -8.93 3.38 -7.05
C GLY A 89 -7.58 4.04 -6.75
N ALA A 90 -6.83 3.59 -5.74
CA ALA A 90 -5.46 4.09 -5.54
C ALA A 90 -4.58 3.78 -6.76
N PHE A 91 -3.57 4.62 -7.00
CA PHE A 91 -2.69 4.47 -8.17
C PHE A 91 -1.88 3.17 -8.14
N VAL A 92 -1.18 2.91 -7.05
CA VAL A 92 -0.37 1.70 -6.85
C VAL A 92 -0.53 1.16 -5.44
N GLY A 93 -0.81 -0.14 -5.33
CA GLY A 93 -0.66 -0.91 -4.10
C GLY A 93 0.62 -1.72 -4.16
N TYR A 94 1.55 -1.53 -3.21
CA TYR A 94 2.73 -2.37 -3.07
C TYR A 94 2.62 -3.15 -1.77
N GLY A 95 2.41 -4.45 -1.87
CA GLY A 95 2.11 -5.30 -0.73
C GLY A 95 2.82 -6.65 -0.77
N VAL A 96 2.67 -7.41 0.30
CA VAL A 96 3.20 -8.78 0.42
C VAL A 96 2.42 -9.71 -0.51
N ASP A 97 3.11 -10.65 -1.14
CA ASP A 97 2.49 -11.78 -1.81
C ASP A 97 1.84 -12.71 -0.77
N TYR A 98 0.53 -12.57 -0.60
CA TYR A 98 -0.24 -13.36 0.38
C TYR A 98 -0.33 -14.85 0.03
N VAL A 99 -0.15 -15.24 -1.23
CA VAL A 99 -0.10 -16.66 -1.62
C VAL A 99 1.18 -17.28 -1.09
N GLN A 100 2.33 -16.66 -1.37
CA GLN A 100 3.62 -17.12 -0.85
C GLN A 100 3.69 -17.09 0.68
N LEU A 101 3.08 -16.07 1.31
CA LEU A 101 2.97 -16.01 2.77
C LEU A 101 2.15 -17.19 3.32
N GLY A 102 1.05 -17.54 2.66
CA GLY A 102 0.22 -18.69 3.01
C GLY A 102 0.96 -20.02 2.86
N GLU A 103 1.68 -20.21 1.74
CA GLU A 103 2.50 -21.40 1.48
C GLU A 103 3.59 -21.56 2.54
N ALA A 104 4.37 -20.52 2.82
CA ALA A 104 5.41 -20.55 3.85
C ALA A 104 4.84 -20.84 5.26
N THR A 105 3.66 -20.32 5.56
CA THR A 105 2.96 -20.61 6.82
C THR A 105 2.57 -22.09 6.89
N ALA A 106 2.05 -22.66 5.80
CA ALA A 106 1.71 -24.08 5.72
C ALA A 106 2.95 -24.98 5.88
N ASP A 107 4.08 -24.62 5.26
CA ASP A 107 5.34 -25.34 5.42
C ASP A 107 5.80 -25.36 6.87
N MET A 108 5.73 -24.23 7.59
CA MET A 108 6.03 -24.19 9.02
C MET A 108 5.10 -25.08 9.84
N VAL A 109 3.82 -25.19 9.49
CA VAL A 109 2.88 -26.12 10.14
C VAL A 109 3.28 -27.57 9.88
N VAL A 110 3.70 -27.94 8.68
CA VAL A 110 4.21 -29.29 8.36
C VAL A 110 5.45 -29.62 9.19
N GLU A 111 6.40 -28.69 9.31
CA GLU A 111 7.58 -28.88 10.16
C GLU A 111 7.24 -29.16 11.62
N LEU A 112 6.22 -28.47 12.17
CA LEU A 112 5.75 -28.69 13.55
C LEU A 112 5.03 -30.03 13.72
N LEU A 113 4.17 -30.41 12.77
CA LEU A 113 3.28 -31.57 12.94
C LEU A 113 3.89 -32.86 12.42
N CYS A 114 4.74 -32.81 11.40
CA CYS A 114 5.28 -33.98 10.72
C CYS A 114 6.76 -34.23 11.02
N ASP A 115 7.56 -33.17 11.16
CA ASP A 115 9.02 -33.27 11.30
C ASP A 115 9.47 -33.20 12.77
N GLY A 116 8.51 -33.07 13.69
CA GLY A 116 8.76 -33.09 15.14
C GLY A 116 9.47 -31.86 15.69
N LYS A 117 9.48 -30.74 14.92
CA LYS A 117 9.98 -29.46 15.42
C LYS A 117 9.03 -28.85 16.45
N THR A 118 9.56 -27.99 17.28
CA THR A 118 8.79 -27.17 18.22
C THR A 118 8.77 -25.71 17.76
N PRO A 119 7.84 -24.86 18.25
CA PRO A 119 7.84 -23.44 17.93
C PRO A 119 9.17 -22.73 18.23
N ALA A 120 9.94 -23.21 19.20
CA ALA A 120 11.25 -22.66 19.54
C ALA A 120 12.33 -22.97 18.48
N ASP A 121 12.13 -23.99 17.66
CA ASP A 121 13.06 -24.40 16.60
C ASP A 121 12.80 -23.65 15.28
N LEU A 122 11.67 -22.94 15.18
CA LEU A 122 11.29 -22.20 13.97
C LEU A 122 11.66 -20.71 14.11
N PRO A 123 12.53 -20.19 13.24
CA PRO A 123 12.86 -18.78 13.28
C PRO A 123 11.66 -17.92 12.85
N PHE A 124 11.61 -16.70 13.35
CA PHE A 124 10.73 -15.68 12.82
C PHE A 124 11.13 -15.41 11.36
N GLN A 125 10.13 -15.39 10.45
CA GLN A 125 10.34 -15.14 9.03
C GLN A 125 9.76 -13.78 8.64
N THR A 126 10.47 -13.06 7.76
CA THR A 126 10.04 -11.84 7.11
C THR A 126 10.11 -12.03 5.59
N PHE A 127 9.24 -11.36 4.88
CA PHE A 127 9.18 -11.42 3.42
C PHE A 127 9.48 -10.03 2.85
N ASP A 128 10.32 -9.99 1.83
CA ASP A 128 10.65 -8.80 1.02
C ASP A 128 10.20 -8.97 -0.46
N ASN A 129 9.27 -9.90 -0.70
CA ASN A 129 8.74 -10.29 -1.99
C ASN A 129 7.45 -9.53 -2.33
N GLY A 130 7.48 -8.23 -2.39
CA GLY A 130 6.31 -7.42 -2.69
C GLY A 130 5.78 -7.62 -4.11
N ILE A 131 4.46 -7.52 -4.26
CA ILE A 131 3.75 -7.38 -5.53
C ILE A 131 3.38 -5.92 -5.72
N ALA A 132 3.66 -5.36 -6.91
CA ALA A 132 3.17 -4.04 -7.29
C ALA A 132 1.87 -4.20 -8.08
N THR A 133 0.75 -3.77 -7.51
CA THR A 133 -0.57 -3.77 -8.14
C THR A 133 -0.90 -2.38 -8.65
N ILE A 134 -0.97 -2.21 -9.97
CA ILE A 134 -1.20 -0.91 -10.62
C ILE A 134 -2.66 -0.84 -11.06
N ASN A 135 -3.38 0.20 -10.64
CA ASN A 135 -4.69 0.50 -11.18
C ASN A 135 -4.51 1.20 -12.54
N THR A 136 -4.93 0.53 -13.61
CA THR A 136 -4.71 1.01 -14.99
C THR A 136 -5.61 2.20 -15.32
N GLU A 137 -6.83 2.26 -14.77
CA GLU A 137 -7.75 3.40 -14.97
C GLU A 137 -7.20 4.66 -14.30
N THR A 138 -6.69 4.52 -13.07
CA THR A 138 -6.06 5.61 -12.33
C THR A 138 -4.76 6.06 -13.00
N CYS A 139 -3.95 5.11 -13.49
CA CYS A 139 -2.74 5.39 -14.24
C CYS A 139 -3.03 6.24 -15.50
N GLU A 140 -4.04 5.83 -16.28
CA GLU A 140 -4.48 6.55 -17.47
C GLU A 140 -5.03 7.95 -17.13
N ALA A 141 -5.89 8.04 -16.10
CA ALA A 141 -6.49 9.30 -15.66
C ALA A 141 -5.43 10.32 -15.17
N LEU A 142 -4.35 9.85 -14.57
CA LEU A 142 -3.18 10.66 -14.19
C LEU A 142 -2.29 11.03 -15.38
N GLY A 143 -2.58 10.53 -16.59
CA GLY A 143 -1.80 10.78 -17.79
C GLY A 143 -0.42 10.09 -17.78
N LEU A 144 -0.28 9.02 -17.04
CA LEU A 144 0.98 8.27 -16.90
C LEU A 144 1.04 7.13 -17.92
N ASP A 145 2.24 6.85 -18.43
CA ASP A 145 2.49 5.72 -19.30
C ASP A 145 2.66 4.44 -18.48
N LEU A 146 1.75 3.49 -18.67
CA LEU A 146 1.69 2.25 -17.90
C LEU A 146 2.98 1.42 -17.97
N ASP A 147 3.58 1.31 -19.17
CA ASP A 147 4.82 0.54 -19.31
C ASP A 147 5.99 1.21 -18.57
N THR A 148 6.04 2.52 -18.56
CA THR A 148 7.01 3.28 -17.78
C THR A 148 6.84 3.01 -16.28
N VAL A 149 5.60 3.02 -15.78
CA VAL A 149 5.28 2.72 -14.37
C VAL A 149 5.68 1.28 -14.03
N LYS A 150 5.28 0.30 -14.84
CA LYS A 150 5.63 -1.12 -14.65
C LYS A 150 7.14 -1.32 -14.58
N ASN A 151 7.88 -0.72 -15.52
CA ASN A 151 9.34 -0.81 -15.56
C ASN A 151 10.01 -0.16 -14.34
N ALA A 152 9.41 0.88 -13.76
CA ALA A 152 9.92 1.51 -12.55
C ALA A 152 9.78 0.60 -11.31
N PHE A 153 8.70 -0.19 -11.21
CA PHE A 153 8.46 -1.11 -10.09
C PHE A 153 9.16 -2.46 -10.25
N ALA A 154 9.31 -2.97 -11.48
CA ALA A 154 9.86 -4.30 -11.77
C ALA A 154 11.15 -4.67 -11.01
N PRO A 155 12.14 -3.76 -10.78
CA PRO A 155 13.35 -4.09 -10.04
C PRO A 155 13.13 -4.32 -8.53
N TYR A 156 11.98 -3.93 -7.98
CA TYR A 156 11.71 -3.89 -6.54
C TYR A 156 10.62 -4.87 -6.10
N CYS A 157 10.01 -5.62 -7.02
CA CYS A 157 8.93 -6.55 -6.73
C CYS A 157 9.12 -7.88 -7.46
N THR A 158 8.46 -8.92 -7.00
CA THR A 158 8.45 -10.24 -7.65
C THR A 158 7.50 -10.29 -8.83
N GLU A 159 6.45 -9.48 -8.78
CA GLU A 159 5.43 -9.41 -9.83
C GLU A 159 4.84 -7.99 -9.92
N VAL A 160 4.45 -7.60 -11.13
CA VAL A 160 3.64 -6.40 -11.38
C VAL A 160 2.29 -6.85 -11.93
N VAL A 161 1.22 -6.55 -11.20
CA VAL A 161 -0.15 -6.93 -11.53
C VAL A 161 -0.93 -5.68 -11.96
N GLU A 162 -1.82 -5.84 -12.93
CA GLU A 162 -2.73 -4.81 -13.43
C GLU A 162 -4.15 -5.07 -12.93
N VAL A 163 -4.81 -4.02 -12.43
CA VAL A 163 -6.20 -4.08 -11.99
C VAL A 163 -6.97 -2.86 -12.48
N THR A 164 -8.30 -2.94 -12.41
CA THR A 164 -9.21 -1.80 -12.55
C THR A 164 -9.94 -1.57 -11.25
N THR A 165 -10.54 -0.40 -11.09
CA THR A 165 -11.31 -0.08 -9.89
C THR A 165 -12.53 -1.00 -9.80
N ALA A 166 -12.70 -1.67 -8.67
CA ALA A 166 -13.85 -2.53 -8.43
C ALA A 166 -15.08 -1.69 -8.05
N GLU A 167 -16.15 -1.81 -8.84
CA GLU A 167 -17.41 -1.10 -8.54
C GLU A 167 -18.12 -1.63 -7.30
N ASN A 168 -17.86 -2.90 -6.91
CA ASN A 168 -18.43 -3.54 -5.73
C ASN A 168 -17.47 -4.57 -5.14
N PHE A 169 -17.29 -4.57 -3.82
CA PHE A 169 -16.73 -5.70 -3.09
C PHE A 169 -17.78 -6.82 -3.03
N SER A 170 -17.54 -7.90 -3.74
CA SER A 170 -18.34 -9.14 -3.63
C SER A 170 -17.64 -10.16 -2.74
#